data_0e8f8788ed3d269c872670ea71e12d41
#
_entry.id   0e8f8788ed3d269c872670ea71e12d41
#
_cell.length_a   1.000
_cell.length_b   1.000
_cell.length_c   1.000
_cell.angle_alpha   90.00
_cell.angle_beta   90.00
_cell.angle_gamma   90.00
#
_symmetry.space_group_name_H-M   'P 1'
#
loop_
_entity.id
_entity.type
_entity.pdbx_description
1 polymer ?
#
loop_
_entity_poly.entity_id
_entity_poly.type
_entity_poly.pdbx_seq_one_letter_code
_entity_poly.pdbx_strand_id
1 'polypeptide(L)'
;AKTGCYRTVMSDQKHLYLVDGSAYIFRAYHRLPPLTNKHGEPVGAVYGYTTMLWKLADDLNQADGPTNMAVVLDKSSQTFRNRIYDQYKAHRPDPPEDLKPQFPMIRDATRAFSLPLIEEDDVEADDMIASYAKAACAAGWHVTIISSDKDLMQLVEPCIDMFDTMKNERIRAEEVHEKFGVGPEKVGDVLALMGDSVDNVPGVPGVGPKTATKLIQEFGDLESVLAAAPDMKPSKMRDNLIEHADKARLSRVLVTLKEDCPLPIAIEDMVLGAIPEEPLAEFLQHHGFNSLLKRIGHVANTAAANKAIAGNPKATNAGDGAERAPVTGASAVPAPMPKIDVSAYECVTDISRLDHWIARARETGTLGFDTETDSLQAASANLVGLSLAVAPGEACYVPFAHGGTDMFAEKPVQIPMEAALAKLRPLLSDPSVLKIGQNLKYDMSVVARYDVQITPYDDTMVMSFALDAGRQAHGMDELSKTHLGHECISYKSVTGTGKSQIGFAA
;
A
#
# COMPACT_ATOMS: atom_id res chain seq x y z
N ALA A 1 -35.45 -18.64 21.25
CA ALA A 1 -36.19 -18.30 20.03
C ALA A 1 -35.94 -16.82 19.72
N LYS A 2 -35.02 -16.52 18.85
CA LYS A 2 -34.78 -15.36 17.97
C LYS A 2 -33.27 -15.20 17.70
N THR A 3 -32.72 -16.19 17.03
CA THR A 3 -31.42 -16.10 16.34
C THR A 3 -31.71 -16.49 14.90
N GLY A 4 -31.76 -15.53 14.03
CA GLY A 4 -31.95 -15.73 12.60
C GLY A 4 -32.46 -14.48 11.95
N CYS A 5 -31.59 -13.70 11.39
CA CYS A 5 -31.83 -12.81 10.25
C CYS A 5 -30.83 -11.66 10.22
N TYR A 6 -29.54 -11.95 10.02
CA TYR A 6 -28.58 -10.93 9.58
C TYR A 6 -27.58 -11.54 8.58
N ARG A 7 -28.09 -12.26 7.59
CA ARG A 7 -27.22 -12.81 6.53
C ARG A 7 -27.93 -12.89 5.19
N THR A 8 -28.57 -11.83 4.76
CA THR A 8 -29.14 -11.81 3.39
C THR A 8 -29.57 -10.38 3.00
N VAL A 9 -28.69 -9.37 3.02
CA VAL A 9 -28.97 -8.04 2.42
C VAL A 9 -27.71 -7.35 1.88
N MET A 10 -26.59 -8.00 1.62
CA MET A 10 -25.41 -7.32 1.04
C MET A 10 -24.94 -7.86 -0.33
N SER A 11 -25.74 -8.63 -1.05
CA SER A 11 -25.33 -9.17 -2.36
C SER A 11 -25.88 -8.40 -3.59
N ASP A 12 -26.62 -7.30 -3.42
CA ASP A 12 -27.20 -6.54 -4.53
C ASP A 12 -26.67 -5.09 -4.67
N GLN A 13 -25.79 -4.63 -3.80
CA GLN A 13 -25.26 -3.27 -3.91
C GLN A 13 -24.16 -3.22 -4.98
N LYS A 14 -24.43 -2.50 -6.08
CA LYS A 14 -23.45 -2.28 -7.14
C LYS A 14 -22.30 -1.41 -6.62
N HIS A 15 -21.09 -1.82 -6.95
CA HIS A 15 -19.86 -1.15 -6.51
C HIS A 15 -18.94 -0.88 -7.69
N LEU A 16 -18.62 0.38 -7.95
CA LEU A 16 -17.78 0.84 -9.04
C LEU A 16 -16.37 1.20 -8.52
N TYR A 17 -15.34 0.61 -9.12
CA TYR A 17 -13.96 1.07 -8.96
C TYR A 17 -13.56 1.96 -10.13
N LEU A 18 -13.13 3.18 -9.82
CA LEU A 18 -12.54 4.13 -10.77
C LEU A 18 -11.03 4.23 -10.51
N VAL A 19 -10.25 3.72 -11.44
CA VAL A 19 -8.79 3.71 -11.31
C VAL A 19 -8.21 4.95 -11.97
N ASP A 20 -7.52 5.77 -11.19
CA ASP A 20 -6.67 6.85 -11.68
C ASP A 20 -5.43 6.22 -12.33
N GLY A 21 -5.53 5.97 -13.64
CA GLY A 21 -4.50 5.32 -14.40
C GLY A 21 -3.27 6.20 -14.63
N SER A 22 -3.45 7.51 -14.67
CA SER A 22 -2.35 8.48 -14.81
C SER A 22 -1.39 8.39 -13.63
N ALA A 23 -1.92 8.36 -12.40
CA ALA A 23 -1.11 8.16 -11.20
C ALA A 23 -0.38 6.80 -11.20
N TYR A 24 -1.02 5.75 -11.71
CA TYR A 24 -0.42 4.40 -11.83
C TYR A 24 0.73 4.36 -12.82
N ILE A 25 0.65 5.07 -13.94
CA ILE A 25 1.72 5.14 -14.96
C ILE A 25 3.01 5.73 -14.38
N PHE A 26 2.91 6.93 -13.80
CA PHE A 26 4.09 7.59 -13.26
C PHE A 26 4.68 6.83 -12.08
N ARG A 27 3.84 6.23 -11.25
CA ARG A 27 4.28 5.35 -10.16
C ARG A 27 5.05 4.14 -10.69
N ALA A 28 4.53 3.43 -11.70
CA ALA A 28 5.19 2.29 -12.30
C ALA A 28 6.54 2.67 -12.87
N TYR A 29 6.60 3.80 -13.57
CA TYR A 29 7.81 4.31 -14.18
C TYR A 29 8.92 4.59 -13.14
N HIS A 30 8.59 5.29 -12.05
CA HIS A 30 9.59 5.68 -11.04
C HIS A 30 10.00 4.55 -10.09
N ARG A 31 9.20 3.49 -9.98
CA ARG A 31 9.46 2.40 -9.04
C ARG A 31 10.35 1.30 -9.60
N LEU A 32 10.30 1.09 -10.91
CA LEU A 32 11.01 0.00 -11.55
C LEU A 32 12.29 0.51 -12.25
N PRO A 33 13.35 -0.31 -12.29
CA PRO A 33 14.49 0.00 -13.12
C PRO A 33 14.07 0.03 -14.60
N PRO A 34 14.86 0.68 -15.48
CA PRO A 34 14.62 0.63 -16.91
C PRO A 34 14.60 -0.81 -17.40
N LEU A 35 13.48 -1.24 -17.97
CA LEU A 35 13.28 -2.55 -18.59
C LEU A 35 13.04 -2.37 -20.08
N THR A 36 13.63 -3.25 -20.89
CA THR A 36 13.39 -3.32 -22.32
C THR A 36 12.88 -4.70 -22.71
N ASN A 37 11.97 -4.76 -23.70
CA ASN A 37 11.52 -6.03 -24.25
C ASN A 37 12.54 -6.58 -25.27
N LYS A 38 12.22 -7.75 -25.86
CA LYS A 38 13.05 -8.40 -26.89
C LYS A 38 13.22 -7.59 -28.19
N HIS A 39 12.44 -6.54 -28.38
CA HIS A 39 12.50 -5.63 -29.52
C HIS A 39 13.31 -4.36 -29.22
N GLY A 40 13.85 -4.23 -27.98
CA GLY A 40 14.60 -3.06 -27.54
C GLY A 40 13.72 -1.88 -27.11
N GLU A 41 12.41 -2.08 -26.99
CA GLU A 41 11.48 -1.02 -26.57
C GLU A 41 11.43 -0.91 -25.04
N PRO A 42 11.39 0.31 -24.46
CA PRO A 42 11.22 0.49 -23.03
C PRO A 42 9.82 0.01 -22.59
N VAL A 43 9.77 -0.84 -21.57
CA VAL A 43 8.51 -1.47 -21.07
C VAL A 43 8.40 -1.47 -19.55
N GLY A 44 9.26 -0.75 -18.84
CA GLY A 44 9.27 -0.74 -17.37
C GLY A 44 7.94 -0.26 -16.78
N ALA A 45 7.43 0.89 -17.26
CA ALA A 45 6.14 1.42 -16.83
C ALA A 45 4.98 0.50 -17.22
N VAL A 46 5.01 -0.09 -18.41
CA VAL A 46 3.99 -1.06 -18.89
C VAL A 46 3.94 -2.27 -17.97
N TYR A 47 5.10 -2.85 -17.65
CA TYR A 47 5.19 -4.01 -16.75
C TYR A 47 4.64 -3.71 -15.35
N GLY A 48 5.07 -2.58 -14.77
CA GLY A 48 4.60 -2.16 -13.44
C GLY A 48 3.10 -1.87 -13.42
N TYR A 49 2.60 -1.14 -14.41
CA TYR A 49 1.18 -0.85 -14.59
C TYR A 49 0.34 -2.14 -14.73
N THR A 50 0.77 -3.05 -15.60
CA THR A 50 0.11 -4.35 -15.81
C THR A 50 0.06 -5.16 -14.52
N THR A 51 1.16 -5.15 -13.73
CA THR A 51 1.22 -5.83 -12.43
C THR A 51 0.25 -5.23 -11.42
N MET A 52 0.14 -3.90 -11.37
CA MET A 52 -0.80 -3.21 -10.48
C MET A 52 -2.25 -3.46 -10.86
N LEU A 53 -2.59 -3.42 -12.16
CA LEU A 53 -3.93 -3.78 -12.64
C LEU A 53 -4.28 -5.22 -12.30
N TRP A 54 -3.31 -6.14 -12.46
CA TRP A 54 -3.54 -7.54 -12.11
C TRP A 54 -3.87 -7.71 -10.63
N LYS A 55 -3.10 -7.02 -9.75
CA LYS A 55 -3.37 -7.06 -8.32
C LYS A 55 -4.79 -6.58 -8.01
N LEU A 56 -5.21 -5.47 -8.59
CA LEU A 56 -6.58 -4.98 -8.43
C LEU A 56 -7.60 -6.01 -8.90
N ALA A 57 -7.38 -6.64 -10.06
CA ALA A 57 -8.28 -7.64 -10.61
C ALA A 57 -8.35 -8.93 -9.76
N ASP A 58 -7.24 -9.33 -9.10
CA ASP A 58 -7.23 -10.45 -8.15
C ASP A 58 -7.97 -10.12 -6.85
N ASP A 59 -7.83 -8.89 -6.34
CA ASP A 59 -8.57 -8.43 -5.17
C ASP A 59 -10.09 -8.42 -5.41
N LEU A 60 -10.52 -8.41 -6.69
CA LEU A 60 -11.92 -8.43 -7.13
C LEU A 60 -12.61 -9.82 -6.98
N ASN A 61 -11.86 -10.88 -6.84
CA ASN A 61 -12.42 -12.22 -6.62
C ASN A 61 -12.83 -12.47 -5.14
N GLN A 62 -12.71 -11.44 -4.29
CA GLN A 62 -13.16 -11.52 -2.90
C GLN A 62 -14.67 -11.21 -2.81
N ALA A 63 -15.34 -11.78 -1.82
CA ALA A 63 -16.79 -11.72 -1.66
C ALA A 63 -17.39 -10.29 -1.58
N ASP A 64 -16.56 -9.28 -1.32
CA ASP A 64 -16.93 -7.86 -1.20
C ASP A 64 -16.24 -6.97 -2.25
N GLY A 65 -15.74 -7.54 -3.35
CA GLY A 65 -15.07 -6.81 -4.44
C GLY A 65 -16.05 -5.99 -5.28
N PRO A 66 -15.53 -5.10 -6.17
CA PRO A 66 -16.38 -4.30 -7.06
C PRO A 66 -17.11 -5.18 -8.08
N THR A 67 -18.28 -4.73 -8.47
CA THR A 67 -19.05 -5.33 -9.58
C THR A 67 -18.67 -4.72 -10.92
N ASN A 68 -18.17 -3.49 -10.91
CA ASN A 68 -17.83 -2.68 -12.08
C ASN A 68 -16.49 -1.98 -11.88
N MET A 69 -15.74 -1.82 -12.96
CA MET A 69 -14.43 -1.17 -12.91
C MET A 69 -14.13 -0.47 -14.23
N ALA A 70 -13.50 0.70 -14.14
CA ALA A 70 -12.96 1.41 -15.30
C ALA A 70 -11.62 2.05 -14.95
N VAL A 71 -10.77 2.23 -15.96
CA VAL A 71 -9.52 2.96 -15.87
C VAL A 71 -9.68 4.30 -16.56
N VAL A 72 -9.29 5.37 -15.91
CA VAL A 72 -9.35 6.74 -16.43
C VAL A 72 -7.94 7.26 -16.66
N LEU A 73 -7.68 7.79 -17.85
CA LEU A 73 -6.38 8.37 -18.23
C LEU A 73 -6.56 9.79 -18.76
N ASP A 74 -5.54 10.62 -18.57
CA ASP A 74 -5.43 11.88 -19.28
C ASP A 74 -5.20 11.62 -20.77
N LYS A 75 -6.02 12.23 -21.63
CA LYS A 75 -5.86 12.14 -23.07
C LYS A 75 -4.83 13.13 -23.60
N SER A 76 -4.75 14.31 -22.96
CA SER A 76 -3.90 15.42 -23.35
C SER A 76 -3.40 16.18 -22.13
N SER A 77 -2.28 16.85 -22.27
CA SER A 77 -1.78 17.81 -21.28
C SER A 77 -2.46 19.19 -21.36
N GLN A 78 -3.30 19.40 -22.37
CA GLN A 78 -4.03 20.66 -22.61
C GLN A 78 -5.52 20.45 -22.30
N THR A 79 -6.05 21.24 -21.38
CA THR A 79 -7.44 21.17 -20.92
C THR A 79 -8.07 22.55 -20.85
N PHE A 80 -9.36 22.63 -20.51
CA PHE A 80 -10.05 23.91 -20.31
C PHE A 80 -9.37 24.79 -19.26
N ARG A 81 -8.64 24.19 -18.28
CA ARG A 81 -7.91 24.94 -17.25
C ARG A 81 -6.77 25.79 -17.83
N ASN A 82 -6.10 25.31 -18.88
CA ASN A 82 -5.05 26.08 -19.56
C ASN A 82 -5.61 27.30 -20.31
N ARG A 83 -6.89 27.24 -20.72
CA ARG A 83 -7.57 28.44 -21.32
C ARG A 83 -7.98 29.45 -20.25
N ILE A 84 -8.27 29.00 -19.02
CA ILE A 84 -8.57 29.91 -17.91
C ILE A 84 -7.29 30.54 -17.35
N TYR A 85 -6.24 29.74 -17.26
CA TYR A 85 -4.94 30.15 -16.72
C TYR A 85 -3.80 29.48 -17.49
N ASP A 86 -3.11 30.24 -18.33
CA ASP A 86 -2.06 29.73 -19.22
C ASP A 86 -0.84 29.14 -18.50
N GLN A 87 -0.63 29.57 -17.25
CA GLN A 87 0.43 29.03 -16.40
C GLN A 87 0.07 27.73 -15.68
N TYR A 88 -1.19 27.25 -15.79
CA TYR A 88 -1.61 25.99 -15.17
C TYR A 88 -0.79 24.82 -15.69
N LYS A 89 -0.10 24.10 -14.80
CA LYS A 89 0.84 22.99 -15.11
C LYS A 89 1.97 23.34 -16.08
N ALA A 90 2.20 24.63 -16.41
CA ALA A 90 3.16 25.05 -17.43
C ALA A 90 4.62 24.71 -17.12
N HIS A 91 4.97 24.50 -15.86
CA HIS A 91 6.33 24.13 -15.45
C HIS A 91 6.52 22.61 -15.24
N ARG A 92 5.46 21.81 -15.45
CA ARG A 92 5.62 20.35 -15.44
C ARG A 92 6.54 19.94 -16.59
N PRO A 93 7.62 19.18 -16.33
CA PRO A 93 8.48 18.69 -17.40
C PRO A 93 7.69 17.75 -18.31
N ASP A 94 8.06 17.71 -19.58
CA ASP A 94 7.57 16.69 -20.50
C ASP A 94 7.84 15.29 -19.93
N PRO A 95 6.97 14.31 -20.21
CA PRO A 95 7.27 12.94 -19.88
C PRO A 95 8.63 12.49 -20.42
N PRO A 96 9.39 11.71 -19.67
CA PRO A 96 10.68 11.17 -20.12
C PRO A 96 10.57 10.50 -21.49
N GLU A 97 11.62 10.62 -22.30
CA GLU A 97 11.61 10.12 -23.69
C GLU A 97 11.36 8.61 -23.80
N ASP A 98 11.81 7.85 -22.81
CA ASP A 98 11.58 6.42 -22.73
C ASP A 98 10.20 6.05 -22.14
N LEU A 99 9.48 6.99 -21.53
CA LEU A 99 8.09 6.79 -21.10
C LEU A 99 7.10 7.07 -22.24
N LYS A 100 7.38 8.02 -23.12
CA LYS A 100 6.45 8.41 -24.22
C LYS A 100 5.97 7.21 -25.05
N PRO A 101 6.84 6.31 -25.52
CA PRO A 101 6.39 5.13 -26.30
C PRO A 101 5.60 4.11 -25.47
N GLN A 102 5.62 4.18 -24.15
CA GLN A 102 4.92 3.27 -23.27
C GLN A 102 3.43 3.62 -23.07
N PHE A 103 3.01 4.86 -23.33
CA PHE A 103 1.59 5.25 -23.20
C PHE A 103 0.63 4.42 -24.09
N PRO A 104 0.90 4.21 -25.38
CA PRO A 104 0.06 3.32 -26.18
C PRO A 104 0.01 1.88 -25.64
N MET A 105 1.17 1.34 -25.22
CA MET A 105 1.26 -0.01 -24.66
C MET A 105 0.45 -0.16 -23.35
N ILE A 106 0.37 0.89 -22.54
CA ILE A 106 -0.42 0.93 -21.29
C ILE A 106 -1.92 0.89 -21.60
N ARG A 107 -2.34 1.60 -22.66
CA ARG A 107 -3.72 1.52 -23.16
C ARG A 107 -4.05 0.11 -23.63
N ASP A 108 -3.11 -0.51 -24.33
CA ASP A 108 -3.28 -1.90 -24.82
C ASP A 108 -3.27 -2.90 -23.65
N ALA A 109 -2.47 -2.66 -22.60
CA ALA A 109 -2.55 -3.43 -21.36
C ALA A 109 -3.95 -3.37 -20.75
N THR A 110 -4.53 -2.17 -20.62
CA THR A 110 -5.88 -1.99 -20.07
C THR A 110 -6.94 -2.75 -20.89
N ARG A 111 -6.86 -2.67 -22.23
CA ARG A 111 -7.75 -3.41 -23.13
C ARG A 111 -7.55 -4.92 -23.04
N ALA A 112 -6.30 -5.38 -22.83
CA ALA A 112 -6.00 -6.80 -22.66
C ALA A 112 -6.64 -7.40 -21.40
N PHE A 113 -6.90 -6.59 -20.37
CA PHE A 113 -7.71 -6.97 -19.21
C PHE A 113 -9.23 -6.90 -19.47
N SER A 114 -9.67 -6.50 -20.67
CA SER A 114 -11.08 -6.18 -20.98
C SER A 114 -11.68 -5.12 -20.07
N LEU A 115 -10.86 -4.21 -19.56
CA LEU A 115 -11.33 -3.09 -18.75
C LEU A 115 -11.69 -1.89 -19.62
N PRO A 116 -12.83 -1.22 -19.36
CA PRO A 116 -13.14 0.05 -19.96
C PRO A 116 -12.05 1.08 -19.71
N LEU A 117 -11.62 1.73 -20.79
CA LEU A 117 -10.64 2.81 -20.77
C LEU A 117 -11.35 4.12 -21.11
N ILE A 118 -11.28 5.08 -20.22
CA ILE A 118 -11.92 6.40 -20.35
C ILE A 118 -10.84 7.45 -20.55
N GLU A 119 -10.94 8.18 -21.66
CA GLU A 119 -10.09 9.30 -22.04
C GLU A 119 -10.93 10.33 -22.81
N GLU A 120 -10.96 11.57 -22.34
CA GLU A 120 -11.72 12.62 -23.00
C GLU A 120 -10.84 13.85 -23.30
N ASP A 121 -11.19 14.55 -24.38
CA ASP A 121 -10.53 15.77 -24.76
C ASP A 121 -10.97 16.92 -23.83
N ASP A 122 -10.04 17.87 -23.61
CA ASP A 122 -10.33 19.13 -22.95
C ASP A 122 -10.65 19.03 -21.43
N VAL A 123 -10.59 17.84 -20.85
CA VAL A 123 -10.74 17.60 -19.41
C VAL A 123 -9.60 16.73 -18.89
N GLU A 124 -9.42 16.72 -17.60
CA GLU A 124 -8.44 15.86 -16.93
C GLU A 124 -9.08 14.54 -16.49
N ALA A 125 -8.25 13.51 -16.26
CA ALA A 125 -8.70 12.24 -15.69
C ALA A 125 -9.51 12.46 -14.40
N ASP A 126 -9.10 13.41 -13.56
CA ASP A 126 -9.77 13.75 -12.30
C ASP A 126 -11.20 14.26 -12.51
N ASP A 127 -11.45 15.05 -13.58
CA ASP A 127 -12.79 15.53 -13.92
C ASP A 127 -13.70 14.38 -14.38
N MET A 128 -13.14 13.46 -15.14
CA MET A 128 -13.87 12.25 -15.57
C MET A 128 -14.17 11.34 -14.38
N ILE A 129 -13.20 11.13 -13.48
CA ILE A 129 -13.40 10.37 -12.24
C ILE A 129 -14.51 11.03 -11.40
N ALA A 130 -14.48 12.36 -11.24
CA ALA A 130 -15.50 13.09 -10.49
C ALA A 130 -16.90 12.90 -11.11
N SER A 131 -17.01 13.08 -12.43
CA SER A 131 -18.29 12.95 -13.14
C SER A 131 -18.87 11.54 -13.05
N TYR A 132 -18.05 10.50 -13.25
CA TYR A 132 -18.47 9.11 -13.07
C TYR A 132 -18.83 8.77 -11.63
N ALA A 133 -18.04 9.22 -10.65
CA ALA A 133 -18.28 8.96 -9.24
C ALA A 133 -19.62 9.56 -8.79
N LYS A 134 -19.89 10.81 -9.17
CA LYS A 134 -21.16 11.50 -8.84
C LYS A 134 -22.35 10.85 -9.54
N ALA A 135 -22.23 10.49 -10.81
CA ALA A 135 -23.29 9.80 -11.53
C ALA A 135 -23.62 8.43 -10.93
N ALA A 136 -22.61 7.64 -10.59
CA ALA A 136 -22.80 6.34 -9.96
C ALA A 136 -23.41 6.45 -8.55
N CYS A 137 -22.93 7.41 -7.74
CA CYS A 137 -23.50 7.69 -6.43
C CYS A 137 -24.97 8.12 -6.52
N ALA A 138 -25.32 9.00 -7.46
CA ALA A 138 -26.70 9.42 -7.72
C ALA A 138 -27.60 8.24 -8.18
N ALA A 139 -27.02 7.22 -8.82
CA ALA A 139 -27.70 5.97 -9.17
C ALA A 139 -27.79 4.97 -8.00
N GLY A 140 -27.31 5.33 -6.80
CA GLY A 140 -27.35 4.49 -5.59
C GLY A 140 -26.23 3.44 -5.51
N TRP A 141 -25.16 3.60 -6.30
CA TRP A 141 -23.99 2.72 -6.24
C TRP A 141 -22.99 3.18 -5.18
N HIS A 142 -22.21 2.26 -4.69
CA HIS A 142 -20.98 2.61 -3.96
C HIS A 142 -19.84 2.81 -4.96
N VAL A 143 -18.98 3.79 -4.70
CA VAL A 143 -17.82 4.09 -5.56
C VAL A 143 -16.56 4.09 -4.71
N THR A 144 -15.52 3.41 -5.19
CA THR A 144 -14.17 3.53 -4.64
C THR A 144 -13.23 4.09 -5.70
N ILE A 145 -12.66 5.25 -5.46
CA ILE A 145 -11.65 5.87 -6.31
C ILE A 145 -10.29 5.32 -5.93
N ILE A 146 -9.60 4.66 -6.86
CA ILE A 146 -8.27 4.09 -6.66
C ILE A 146 -7.22 5.12 -7.03
N SER A 147 -6.87 5.96 -6.07
CA SER A 147 -5.87 7.01 -6.21
C SER A 147 -5.31 7.44 -4.84
N SER A 148 -4.14 8.06 -4.83
CA SER A 148 -3.56 8.75 -3.66
C SER A 148 -3.60 10.27 -3.81
N ASP A 149 -4.21 10.78 -4.90
CA ASP A 149 -4.27 12.20 -5.16
C ASP A 149 -5.13 12.91 -4.12
N LYS A 150 -4.56 13.98 -3.55
CA LYS A 150 -5.23 14.79 -2.53
C LYS A 150 -6.42 15.59 -3.08
N ASP A 151 -6.38 15.93 -4.38
CA ASP A 151 -7.37 16.77 -5.00
C ASP A 151 -8.69 16.00 -5.20
N LEU A 152 -8.63 14.69 -5.40
CA LEU A 152 -9.78 13.81 -5.44
C LEU A 152 -10.47 13.62 -4.07
N MET A 153 -9.82 14.01 -2.96
CA MET A 153 -10.42 13.91 -1.63
C MET A 153 -11.63 14.82 -1.44
N GLN A 154 -11.80 15.84 -2.29
CA GLN A 154 -13.01 16.67 -2.31
C GLN A 154 -14.26 15.91 -2.73
N LEU A 155 -14.13 14.73 -3.36
CA LEU A 155 -15.23 13.88 -3.83
C LEU A 155 -15.76 12.93 -2.76
N VAL A 156 -15.04 12.76 -1.65
CA VAL A 156 -15.39 11.79 -0.62
C VAL A 156 -16.74 12.15 0.04
N GLU A 157 -17.65 11.20 0.02
CA GLU A 157 -18.99 11.30 0.61
C GLU A 157 -19.51 9.90 1.00
N PRO A 158 -20.64 9.73 1.66
CA PRO A 158 -21.09 8.43 2.18
C PRO A 158 -21.11 7.28 1.15
N CYS A 159 -21.28 7.59 -0.14
CA CYS A 159 -21.29 6.63 -1.24
C CYS A 159 -19.97 6.63 -2.04
N ILE A 160 -19.04 7.53 -1.76
CA ILE A 160 -17.74 7.63 -2.45
C ILE A 160 -16.62 7.62 -1.43
N ASP A 161 -15.78 6.63 -1.47
CA ASP A 161 -14.51 6.61 -0.76
C ASP A 161 -13.32 6.49 -1.72
N MET A 162 -12.11 6.65 -1.19
CA MET A 162 -10.88 6.44 -1.96
C MET A 162 -10.07 5.30 -1.35
N PHE A 163 -9.22 4.70 -2.16
CA PHE A 163 -8.28 3.68 -1.71
C PHE A 163 -6.87 3.95 -2.23
N ASP A 164 -5.95 4.25 -1.32
CA ASP A 164 -4.53 4.35 -1.62
C ASP A 164 -3.88 2.97 -1.56
N THR A 165 -3.67 2.36 -2.72
CA THR A 165 -3.07 1.04 -2.84
C THR A 165 -1.60 0.96 -2.39
N MET A 166 -0.94 2.11 -2.17
CA MET A 166 0.45 2.15 -1.68
C MET A 166 0.53 1.96 -0.19
N LYS A 167 -0.36 2.64 0.51
CA LYS A 167 -0.44 2.59 1.97
C LYS A 167 -1.39 1.49 2.44
N ASN A 168 -2.11 0.87 1.48
CA ASN A 168 -3.23 -0.04 1.76
C ASN A 168 -4.26 0.62 2.69
N GLU A 169 -4.56 1.88 2.42
CA GLU A 169 -5.36 2.74 3.28
C GLU A 169 -6.63 3.19 2.56
N ARG A 170 -7.78 3.00 3.20
CA ARG A 170 -9.05 3.52 2.73
C ARG A 170 -9.25 4.93 3.28
N ILE A 171 -9.62 5.85 2.40
CA ILE A 171 -9.77 7.27 2.72
C ILE A 171 -11.26 7.62 2.67
N ARG A 172 -11.82 7.94 3.80
CA ARG A 172 -13.19 8.42 4.02
C ARG A 172 -13.16 9.82 4.61
N ALA A 173 -14.32 10.34 4.99
CA ALA A 173 -14.41 11.68 5.55
C ALA A 173 -13.54 11.90 6.80
N GLU A 174 -13.32 10.87 7.61
CA GLU A 174 -12.46 10.93 8.80
C GLU A 174 -11.00 11.15 8.43
N GLU A 175 -10.47 10.38 7.48
CA GLU A 175 -9.09 10.49 7.01
C GLU A 175 -8.85 11.80 6.24
N VAL A 176 -9.86 12.28 5.50
CA VAL A 176 -9.80 13.63 4.89
C VAL A 176 -9.72 14.70 5.97
N HIS A 177 -10.54 14.59 7.02
CA HIS A 177 -10.49 15.53 8.14
C HIS A 177 -9.16 15.47 8.90
N GLU A 178 -8.59 14.30 9.10
CA GLU A 178 -7.25 14.16 9.71
C GLU A 178 -6.17 14.86 8.87
N LYS A 179 -6.26 14.75 7.55
CA LYS A 179 -5.26 15.30 6.62
C LYS A 179 -5.40 16.81 6.42
N PHE A 180 -6.62 17.30 6.23
CA PHE A 180 -6.90 18.70 5.89
C PHE A 180 -7.42 19.52 7.06
N GLY A 181 -7.88 18.90 8.16
CA GLY A 181 -8.52 19.57 9.28
C GLY A 181 -9.93 20.07 8.98
N VAL A 182 -10.49 19.73 7.82
CA VAL A 182 -11.84 20.10 7.37
C VAL A 182 -12.49 18.89 6.69
N GLY A 183 -13.82 18.93 6.53
CA GLY A 183 -14.52 17.91 5.76
C GLY A 183 -14.22 17.96 4.26
N PRO A 184 -14.55 16.89 3.52
CA PRO A 184 -14.28 16.79 2.07
C PRO A 184 -14.83 17.98 1.28
N GLU A 185 -16.00 18.47 1.62
CA GLU A 185 -16.69 19.60 0.97
C GLU A 185 -15.93 20.94 1.08
N LYS A 186 -14.96 21.03 1.98
CA LYS A 186 -14.13 22.23 2.21
C LYS A 186 -12.68 22.09 1.69
N VAL A 187 -12.33 20.92 1.20
CA VAL A 187 -10.97 20.68 0.69
C VAL A 187 -10.63 21.65 -0.45
N GLY A 188 -11.56 21.88 -1.38
CA GLY A 188 -11.36 22.82 -2.48
C GLY A 188 -11.11 24.27 -2.01
N ASP A 189 -11.73 24.71 -0.91
CA ASP A 189 -11.51 26.05 -0.35
C ASP A 189 -10.13 26.17 0.32
N VAL A 190 -9.69 25.10 1.00
CA VAL A 190 -8.33 25.03 1.57
C VAL A 190 -7.28 25.08 0.46
N LEU A 191 -7.46 24.27 -0.60
CA LEU A 191 -6.56 24.25 -1.76
C LEU A 191 -6.52 25.61 -2.48
N ALA A 192 -7.65 26.28 -2.62
CA ALA A 192 -7.74 27.61 -3.23
C ALA A 192 -6.93 28.68 -2.47
N LEU A 193 -6.96 28.63 -1.14
CA LEU A 193 -6.19 29.54 -0.30
C LEU A 193 -4.69 29.24 -0.31
N MET A 194 -4.31 27.95 -0.17
CA MET A 194 -2.91 27.57 -0.08
C MET A 194 -2.19 27.52 -1.43
N GLY A 195 -2.96 27.33 -2.51
CA GLY A 195 -2.41 27.06 -3.83
C GLY A 195 -1.80 25.65 -3.96
N ASP A 196 -1.32 25.34 -5.15
CA ASP A 196 -0.57 24.12 -5.43
C ASP A 196 0.62 24.41 -6.34
N SER A 197 1.82 24.21 -5.81
CA SER A 197 3.05 24.44 -6.58
C SER A 197 3.30 23.37 -7.64
N VAL A 198 2.71 22.18 -7.52
CA VAL A 198 2.86 21.08 -8.49
C VAL A 198 2.06 21.41 -9.76
N ASP A 199 0.87 21.98 -9.58
CA ASP A 199 -0.03 22.35 -10.68
C ASP A 199 0.02 23.84 -11.03
N ASN A 200 0.90 24.57 -10.36
CA ASN A 200 1.06 26.02 -10.51
C ASN A 200 -0.25 26.78 -10.22
N VAL A 201 -1.01 26.31 -9.24
CA VAL A 201 -2.19 27.02 -8.72
C VAL A 201 -1.71 28.10 -7.76
N PRO A 202 -2.04 29.40 -8.01
CA PRO A 202 -1.34 30.50 -7.35
C PRO A 202 -1.61 30.64 -5.85
N GLY A 203 -2.82 30.37 -5.38
CA GLY A 203 -3.20 30.58 -3.99
C GLY A 203 -3.03 32.00 -3.50
N VAL A 204 -2.96 32.18 -2.17
CA VAL A 204 -2.67 33.45 -1.51
C VAL A 204 -1.24 33.41 -0.95
N PRO A 205 -0.34 34.33 -1.35
CA PRO A 205 1.03 34.35 -0.88
C PRO A 205 1.13 34.37 0.66
N GLY A 206 1.92 33.45 1.22
CA GLY A 206 2.11 33.33 2.65
C GLY A 206 1.00 32.59 3.42
N VAL A 207 -0.02 32.09 2.73
CA VAL A 207 -1.05 31.21 3.27
C VAL A 207 -0.67 29.76 2.94
N GLY A 208 -0.11 29.07 3.92
CA GLY A 208 0.18 27.63 3.79
C GLY A 208 -0.95 26.75 4.35
N PRO A 209 -0.81 25.42 4.28
CA PRO A 209 -1.88 24.48 4.63
C PRO A 209 -2.51 24.75 6.00
N LYS A 210 -1.69 24.89 7.05
CA LYS A 210 -2.20 25.13 8.42
C LYS A 210 -2.97 26.45 8.57
N THR A 211 -2.56 27.47 7.82
CA THR A 211 -3.23 28.79 7.85
C THR A 211 -4.53 28.72 7.08
N ALA A 212 -4.52 28.11 5.89
CA ALA A 212 -5.73 27.91 5.09
C ALA A 212 -6.78 27.12 5.87
N THR A 213 -6.40 25.98 6.47
CA THR A 213 -7.29 25.19 7.34
C THR A 213 -7.93 26.01 8.45
N LYS A 214 -7.13 26.79 9.20
CA LYS A 214 -7.64 27.64 10.28
C LYS A 214 -8.63 28.70 9.78
N LEU A 215 -8.33 29.33 8.66
CA LEU A 215 -9.22 30.33 8.06
C LEU A 215 -10.56 29.72 7.65
N ILE A 216 -10.53 28.54 7.00
CA ILE A 216 -11.78 27.85 6.62
C ILE A 216 -12.55 27.35 7.84
N GLN A 217 -11.90 26.86 8.87
CA GLN A 217 -12.54 26.48 10.12
C GLN A 217 -13.22 27.67 10.84
N GLU A 218 -12.59 28.85 10.80
CA GLU A 218 -13.08 30.04 11.48
C GLU A 218 -14.20 30.73 10.70
N PHE A 219 -14.08 30.86 9.38
CA PHE A 219 -14.98 31.65 8.55
C PHE A 219 -15.92 30.80 7.67
N GLY A 220 -15.68 29.53 7.50
CA GLY A 220 -16.56 28.57 6.83
C GLY A 220 -16.17 28.23 5.40
N ASP A 221 -15.92 29.21 4.51
CA ASP A 221 -15.55 29.03 3.11
C ASP A 221 -14.64 30.16 2.59
N LEU A 222 -14.15 30.01 1.36
CA LEU A 222 -13.23 30.95 0.73
C LEU A 222 -13.84 32.38 0.69
N GLU A 223 -15.06 32.53 0.23
CA GLU A 223 -15.66 33.86 0.08
C GLU A 223 -15.89 34.54 1.44
N SER A 224 -16.27 33.78 2.45
CA SER A 224 -16.40 34.28 3.83
C SER A 224 -15.05 34.73 4.40
N VAL A 225 -13.96 33.98 4.12
CA VAL A 225 -12.58 34.39 4.50
C VAL A 225 -12.21 35.70 3.84
N LEU A 226 -12.45 35.82 2.52
CA LEU A 226 -12.10 37.03 1.76
C LEU A 226 -12.95 38.24 2.19
N ALA A 227 -14.25 38.03 2.49
CA ALA A 227 -15.14 39.08 2.99
C ALA A 227 -14.74 39.57 4.39
N ALA A 228 -14.28 38.67 5.26
CA ALA A 228 -13.83 39.01 6.61
C ALA A 228 -12.41 39.64 6.65
N ALA A 229 -11.61 39.48 5.59
CA ALA A 229 -10.22 39.92 5.56
C ALA A 229 -10.01 41.42 5.92
N PRO A 230 -10.85 42.39 5.46
CA PRO A 230 -10.69 43.78 5.84
C PRO A 230 -10.79 44.04 7.34
N ASP A 231 -11.61 43.26 8.06
CA ASP A 231 -11.87 43.41 9.49
C ASP A 231 -10.90 42.62 10.37
N MET A 232 -10.00 41.84 9.78
CA MET A 232 -8.97 41.10 10.52
C MET A 232 -7.92 42.08 11.09
N LYS A 233 -7.23 41.63 12.14
CA LYS A 233 -6.09 42.39 12.71
C LYS A 233 -5.05 42.69 11.63
N PRO A 234 -4.47 43.90 11.60
CA PRO A 234 -3.42 44.26 10.66
C PRO A 234 -2.27 43.26 10.67
N SER A 235 -2.01 42.66 9.52
CA SER A 235 -0.96 41.65 9.34
C SER A 235 -0.67 41.47 7.87
N LYS A 236 0.53 40.96 7.54
CA LYS A 236 0.90 40.65 6.15
C LYS A 236 -0.07 39.60 5.53
N MET A 237 -0.56 38.66 6.32
CA MET A 237 -1.56 37.67 5.85
C MET A 237 -2.86 38.36 5.45
N ARG A 238 -3.42 39.25 6.30
CA ARG A 238 -4.60 40.03 5.98
C ARG A 238 -4.42 40.84 4.69
N ASP A 239 -3.31 41.54 4.60
CA ASP A 239 -3.03 42.38 3.44
C ASP A 239 -2.93 41.55 2.14
N ASN A 240 -2.29 40.37 2.23
CA ASN A 240 -2.23 39.41 1.10
C ASN A 240 -3.62 38.84 0.75
N LEU A 241 -4.48 38.53 1.73
CA LEU A 241 -5.85 38.08 1.45
C LEU A 241 -6.66 39.11 0.68
N ILE A 242 -6.50 40.41 1.03
CA ILE A 242 -7.18 41.52 0.35
C ILE A 242 -6.59 41.71 -1.06
N GLU A 243 -5.24 41.82 -1.18
CA GLU A 243 -4.55 42.07 -2.42
C GLU A 243 -4.71 40.98 -3.45
N HIS A 244 -4.72 39.70 -2.98
CA HIS A 244 -4.74 38.52 -3.86
C HIS A 244 -6.08 37.78 -3.85
N ALA A 245 -7.20 38.43 -3.49
CA ALA A 245 -8.53 37.83 -3.48
C ALA A 245 -8.91 37.20 -4.83
N ASP A 246 -8.62 37.89 -5.93
CA ASP A 246 -8.91 37.36 -7.27
C ASP A 246 -8.04 36.16 -7.65
N LYS A 247 -6.80 36.09 -7.14
CA LYS A 247 -5.98 34.88 -7.29
C LYS A 247 -6.53 33.70 -6.52
N ALA A 248 -7.06 33.94 -5.33
CA ALA A 248 -7.71 32.89 -4.55
C ALA A 248 -8.97 32.36 -5.25
N ARG A 249 -9.78 33.24 -5.85
CA ARG A 249 -10.95 32.84 -6.65
C ARG A 249 -10.54 32.08 -7.91
N LEU A 250 -9.51 32.56 -8.61
CA LEU A 250 -8.94 31.82 -9.75
C LEU A 250 -8.48 30.43 -9.30
N SER A 251 -7.75 30.34 -8.19
CA SER A 251 -7.30 29.06 -7.64
C SER A 251 -8.48 28.13 -7.33
N ARG A 252 -9.59 28.67 -6.77
CA ARG A 252 -10.81 27.89 -6.50
C ARG A 252 -11.40 27.29 -7.77
N VAL A 253 -11.42 28.07 -8.86
CA VAL A 253 -11.87 27.57 -10.18
C VAL A 253 -10.95 26.46 -10.69
N LEU A 254 -9.63 26.62 -10.56
CA LEU A 254 -8.65 25.65 -11.05
C LEU A 254 -8.67 24.33 -10.29
N VAL A 255 -8.88 24.36 -8.95
CA VAL A 255 -8.91 23.14 -8.11
C VAL A 255 -10.28 22.48 -8.06
N THR A 256 -11.34 23.14 -8.55
CA THR A 256 -12.66 22.54 -8.62
C THR A 256 -12.70 21.48 -9.70
N LEU A 257 -13.09 20.27 -9.31
CA LEU A 257 -13.31 19.20 -10.26
C LEU A 257 -14.64 19.39 -10.99
N LYS A 258 -14.63 19.09 -12.28
CA LYS A 258 -15.83 19.13 -13.10
C LYS A 258 -16.60 17.82 -12.91
N GLU A 259 -17.86 17.91 -12.47
CA GLU A 259 -18.70 16.76 -12.12
C GLU A 259 -19.78 16.46 -13.18
N ASP A 260 -19.79 17.24 -14.27
CA ASP A 260 -20.83 17.20 -15.33
C ASP A 260 -20.27 16.90 -16.72
N CYS A 261 -19.12 16.23 -16.80
CA CYS A 261 -18.54 15.78 -18.07
C CYS A 261 -19.45 14.76 -18.76
N PRO A 262 -19.51 14.73 -20.10
CA PRO A 262 -20.16 13.64 -20.82
C PRO A 262 -19.56 12.29 -20.43
N LEU A 263 -20.42 11.28 -20.26
CA LEU A 263 -20.01 9.93 -19.90
C LEU A 263 -20.06 9.04 -21.16
N PRO A 264 -18.92 8.81 -21.86
CA PRO A 264 -18.90 8.06 -23.13
C PRO A 264 -19.25 6.58 -22.96
N ILE A 265 -19.06 6.02 -21.77
CA ILE A 265 -19.40 4.63 -21.45
C ILE A 265 -20.42 4.65 -20.31
N ALA A 266 -21.53 3.93 -20.46
CA ALA A 266 -22.52 3.83 -19.38
C ALA A 266 -21.92 3.05 -18.19
N ILE A 267 -22.23 3.48 -16.96
CA ILE A 267 -21.70 2.81 -15.75
C ILE A 267 -22.13 1.35 -15.64
N GLU A 268 -23.28 1.02 -16.18
CA GLU A 268 -23.81 -0.34 -16.26
C GLU A 268 -22.99 -1.25 -17.18
N ASP A 269 -22.34 -0.68 -18.20
CA ASP A 269 -21.53 -1.41 -19.17
C ASP A 269 -20.09 -1.70 -18.67
N MET A 270 -19.70 -1.11 -17.54
CA MET A 270 -18.37 -1.30 -16.94
C MET A 270 -18.27 -2.60 -16.12
N VAL A 271 -19.09 -3.60 -16.43
CA VAL A 271 -19.14 -4.86 -15.68
C VAL A 271 -17.77 -5.53 -15.67
N LEU A 272 -17.31 -5.83 -14.48
CA LEU A 272 -16.08 -6.57 -14.30
C LEU A 272 -16.33 -8.06 -14.56
N GLY A 273 -15.72 -8.56 -15.64
CA GLY A 273 -15.72 -9.98 -15.97
C GLY A 273 -14.50 -10.72 -15.42
N ALA A 274 -14.45 -12.03 -15.65
CA ALA A 274 -13.21 -12.77 -15.45
C ALA A 274 -12.11 -12.20 -16.34
N ILE A 275 -10.87 -12.21 -15.86
CA ILE A 275 -9.72 -11.75 -16.64
C ILE A 275 -9.64 -12.62 -17.90
N PRO A 276 -9.64 -12.01 -19.11
CA PRO A 276 -9.64 -12.77 -20.36
C PRO A 276 -8.25 -13.39 -20.59
N GLU A 277 -8.19 -14.71 -20.61
CA GLU A 277 -6.90 -15.44 -20.69
C GLU A 277 -6.19 -15.20 -22.02
N GLU A 278 -6.88 -15.31 -23.15
CA GLU A 278 -6.25 -15.19 -24.47
C GLU A 278 -5.73 -13.79 -24.79
N PRO A 279 -6.53 -12.70 -24.72
CA PRO A 279 -6.03 -11.36 -25.00
C PRO A 279 -4.90 -10.93 -24.08
N LEU A 280 -4.98 -11.30 -22.81
CA LEU A 280 -3.94 -10.95 -21.84
C LEU A 280 -2.65 -11.78 -22.08
N ALA A 281 -2.77 -13.08 -22.38
CA ALA A 281 -1.62 -13.91 -22.70
C ALA A 281 -0.88 -13.42 -23.96
N GLU A 282 -1.62 -13.04 -25.01
CA GLU A 282 -1.08 -12.48 -26.23
C GLU A 282 -0.30 -11.18 -25.97
N PHE A 283 -0.89 -10.26 -25.21
CA PHE A 283 -0.23 -9.01 -24.80
C PHE A 283 1.05 -9.28 -24.01
N LEU A 284 1.00 -10.17 -23.02
CA LEU A 284 2.16 -10.50 -22.18
C LEU A 284 3.27 -11.17 -22.95
N GLN A 285 2.92 -12.05 -23.89
CA GLN A 285 3.87 -12.73 -24.77
C GLN A 285 4.53 -11.75 -25.74
N HIS A 286 3.78 -10.81 -26.31
CA HIS A 286 4.30 -9.78 -27.20
C HIS A 286 5.39 -8.96 -26.52
N HIS A 287 5.14 -8.50 -25.29
CA HIS A 287 6.08 -7.68 -24.53
C HIS A 287 7.14 -8.49 -23.75
N GLY A 288 7.09 -9.83 -23.79
CA GLY A 288 8.06 -10.69 -23.10
C GLY A 288 7.89 -10.76 -21.58
N PHE A 289 6.70 -10.51 -21.07
CA PHE A 289 6.39 -10.55 -19.64
C PHE A 289 6.17 -11.98 -19.12
N ASN A 290 7.23 -12.80 -19.22
CA ASN A 290 7.17 -14.24 -18.96
C ASN A 290 6.71 -14.61 -17.53
N SER A 291 7.04 -13.78 -16.54
CA SER A 291 6.60 -13.99 -15.15
C SER A 291 5.08 -13.86 -15.00
N LEU A 292 4.49 -12.84 -15.64
CA LEU A 292 3.04 -12.65 -15.65
C LEU A 292 2.34 -13.70 -16.50
N LEU A 293 2.96 -14.12 -17.62
CA LEU A 293 2.41 -15.16 -18.48
C LEU A 293 2.29 -16.51 -17.75
N LYS A 294 3.29 -16.89 -16.93
CA LYS A 294 3.19 -18.11 -16.09
C LYS A 294 2.03 -18.05 -15.10
N ARG A 295 1.67 -16.87 -14.65
CA ARG A 295 0.55 -16.67 -13.71
C ARG A 295 -0.80 -17.00 -14.35
N ILE A 296 -1.02 -16.71 -15.64
CA ILE A 296 -2.25 -17.10 -16.38
C ILE A 296 -2.43 -18.63 -16.34
N GLY A 297 -1.38 -19.40 -16.64
CA GLY A 297 -1.44 -20.85 -16.62
C GLY A 297 -1.78 -21.47 -15.25
N HIS A 298 -1.44 -20.81 -14.15
CA HIS A 298 -1.85 -21.23 -12.81
C HIS A 298 -3.32 -20.90 -12.49
N VAL A 299 -3.82 -19.75 -12.95
CA VAL A 299 -5.23 -19.37 -12.75
C VAL A 299 -6.16 -20.30 -13.55
N ALA A 300 -5.80 -20.64 -14.79
CA ALA A 300 -6.55 -21.58 -15.62
C ALA A 300 -6.62 -22.98 -14.98
N ASN A 301 -5.53 -23.47 -14.41
CA ASN A 301 -5.51 -24.77 -13.73
C ASN A 301 -6.34 -24.80 -12.44
N THR A 302 -6.38 -23.69 -11.67
CA THR A 302 -7.22 -23.59 -10.47
C THR A 302 -8.70 -23.42 -10.81
N ALA A 303 -9.05 -22.68 -11.84
CA ALA A 303 -10.43 -22.52 -12.31
C ALA A 303 -10.98 -23.85 -12.90
N ALA A 304 -10.17 -24.60 -13.65
CA ALA A 304 -10.53 -25.92 -14.17
C ALA A 304 -10.70 -26.94 -13.05
N ALA A 305 -9.86 -26.92 -12.02
CA ALA A 305 -9.98 -27.80 -10.84
C ALA A 305 -11.24 -27.49 -10.03
N ASN A 306 -11.58 -26.23 -9.81
CA ASN A 306 -12.79 -25.81 -9.12
C ASN A 306 -14.07 -26.14 -9.91
N LYS A 307 -14.03 -26.08 -11.26
CA LYS A 307 -15.16 -26.48 -12.12
C LYS A 307 -15.34 -27.99 -12.18
N ALA A 308 -14.24 -28.77 -12.03
CA ALA A 308 -14.30 -30.23 -11.95
C ALA A 308 -14.84 -30.73 -10.60
N ILE A 309 -14.66 -29.98 -9.52
CA ILE A 309 -15.20 -30.33 -8.18
C ILE A 309 -16.69 -30.03 -8.08
N ALA A 310 -17.22 -29.08 -8.86
CA ALA A 310 -18.63 -28.70 -8.86
C ALA A 310 -19.54 -29.62 -9.74
N GLY A 311 -19.01 -30.52 -10.52
CA GLY A 311 -19.75 -31.33 -11.46
C GLY A 311 -19.31 -32.78 -11.59
N ASN A 312 -19.47 -33.62 -10.58
CA ASN A 312 -19.91 -35.01 -10.81
C ASN A 312 -20.15 -35.81 -9.49
N PRO A 313 -21.36 -36.27 -9.23
CA PRO A 313 -21.60 -37.41 -8.35
C PRO A 313 -21.85 -38.67 -9.19
N LYS A 314 -20.93 -39.63 -9.15
CA LYS A 314 -21.01 -41.01 -9.62
C LYS A 314 -20.10 -41.38 -10.79
N ALA A 315 -19.06 -42.11 -10.50
CA ALA A 315 -18.72 -43.34 -11.26
C ALA A 315 -17.81 -44.24 -10.46
N THR A 316 -18.18 -45.45 -10.43
CA THR A 316 -17.68 -46.66 -9.76
C THR A 316 -16.35 -47.19 -10.30
N ASN A 317 -15.66 -47.92 -9.44
CA ASN A 317 -14.46 -48.78 -9.62
C ASN A 317 -14.30 -49.50 -10.96
N ALA A 318 -13.07 -49.57 -11.45
CA ALA A 318 -12.32 -50.78 -11.75
C ALA A 318 -10.91 -50.50 -12.30
N GLY A 319 -9.86 -51.01 -11.65
CA GLY A 319 -8.88 -51.93 -12.22
C GLY A 319 -7.58 -51.38 -12.83
N ASP A 320 -6.51 -51.62 -12.07
CA ASP A 320 -5.20 -52.14 -12.48
C ASP A 320 -4.06 -51.21 -12.92
N GLY A 321 -3.06 -51.13 -12.07
CA GLY A 321 -1.64 -51.43 -12.30
C GLY A 321 -0.74 -50.42 -12.99
N ALA A 322 -0.04 -49.56 -12.21
CA ALA A 322 1.42 -49.36 -12.28
C ALA A 322 1.86 -48.21 -11.35
N GLU A 323 2.76 -48.53 -10.44
CA GLU A 323 3.39 -47.63 -9.48
C GLU A 323 4.12 -46.47 -10.14
N ARG A 324 3.70 -45.24 -9.80
CA ARG A 324 4.58 -44.06 -9.70
C ARG A 324 4.06 -43.23 -8.53
N ALA A 325 4.93 -43.06 -7.53
CA ALA A 325 4.64 -42.26 -6.35
C ALA A 325 4.17 -40.85 -6.70
N PRO A 326 3.03 -40.40 -6.11
CA PRO A 326 2.59 -39.01 -6.29
C PRO A 326 3.37 -38.12 -5.32
N VAL A 327 4.02 -37.11 -5.88
CA VAL A 327 4.44 -35.93 -5.10
C VAL A 327 3.14 -35.21 -4.72
N THR A 328 2.62 -35.50 -3.54
CA THR A 328 1.47 -34.82 -2.96
C THR A 328 1.91 -33.46 -2.42
N GLY A 329 1.86 -32.44 -3.26
CA GLY A 329 1.81 -31.05 -2.84
C GLY A 329 0.34 -30.63 -2.63
N ALA A 330 -0.33 -31.21 -1.63
CA ALA A 330 -1.58 -30.65 -1.14
C ALA A 330 -1.22 -29.50 -0.19
N SER A 331 -1.42 -28.26 -0.62
CA SER A 331 -1.55 -27.14 0.32
C SER A 331 -2.78 -27.42 1.18
N ALA A 332 -2.55 -28.04 2.31
CA ALA A 332 -3.51 -28.05 3.40
C ALA A 332 -3.68 -26.60 3.83
N VAL A 333 -4.92 -26.11 3.84
CA VAL A 333 -5.28 -24.87 4.55
C VAL A 333 -4.77 -25.07 5.97
N PRO A 334 -3.85 -24.23 6.48
CA PRO A 334 -3.35 -24.40 7.83
C PRO A 334 -4.55 -24.34 8.78
N ALA A 335 -4.63 -25.30 9.70
CA ALA A 335 -5.57 -25.21 10.82
C ALA A 335 -5.33 -23.86 11.52
N PRO A 336 -6.37 -23.16 12.00
CA PRO A 336 -6.20 -21.90 12.68
C PRO A 336 -5.19 -22.09 13.81
N MET A 337 -4.09 -21.33 13.74
CA MET A 337 -3.04 -21.38 14.75
C MET A 337 -3.65 -21.01 16.11
N PRO A 338 -3.30 -21.71 17.20
CA PRO A 338 -3.72 -21.31 18.53
C PRO A 338 -3.23 -19.87 18.78
N LYS A 339 -4.06 -19.07 19.45
CA LYS A 339 -3.66 -17.71 19.83
C LYS A 339 -2.34 -17.77 20.60
N ILE A 340 -1.34 -17.03 20.12
CA ILE A 340 -0.03 -16.98 20.77
C ILE A 340 -0.21 -16.26 22.11
N ASP A 341 0.20 -16.94 23.20
CA ASP A 341 0.21 -16.36 24.53
C ASP A 341 1.51 -15.57 24.74
N VAL A 342 1.46 -14.27 24.48
CA VAL A 342 2.60 -13.38 24.63
C VAL A 342 3.02 -13.18 26.10
N SER A 343 2.18 -13.57 27.06
CA SER A 343 2.52 -13.51 28.49
C SER A 343 3.60 -14.52 28.89
N ALA A 344 3.84 -15.53 28.08
CA ALA A 344 4.88 -16.51 28.25
C ALA A 344 6.27 -16.06 27.76
N TYR A 345 6.34 -14.90 27.09
CA TYR A 345 7.62 -14.38 26.59
C TYR A 345 8.49 -13.85 27.73
N GLU A 346 9.78 -14.20 27.68
CA GLU A 346 10.74 -13.90 28.73
C GLU A 346 11.61 -12.69 28.36
N CYS A 347 11.80 -11.75 29.29
CA CYS A 347 12.86 -10.76 29.22
C CYS A 347 14.09 -11.31 29.95
N VAL A 348 15.14 -11.63 29.19
CA VAL A 348 16.34 -12.30 29.70
C VAL A 348 17.36 -11.27 30.21
N THR A 349 17.42 -11.11 31.50
CA THR A 349 18.32 -10.16 32.18
C THR A 349 19.48 -10.84 32.94
N ASP A 350 19.56 -12.16 32.85
CA ASP A 350 20.58 -12.99 33.49
C ASP A 350 21.26 -13.94 32.50
N ILE A 351 22.59 -14.08 32.65
CA ILE A 351 23.39 -14.89 31.72
C ILE A 351 23.05 -16.38 31.78
N SER A 352 22.62 -16.90 32.92
CA SER A 352 22.22 -18.31 33.07
C SER A 352 20.91 -18.59 32.33
N ARG A 353 20.02 -17.61 32.25
CA ARG A 353 18.80 -17.73 31.44
C ARG A 353 19.13 -17.67 29.96
N LEU A 354 20.12 -16.87 29.55
CA LEU A 354 20.59 -16.88 28.16
C LEU A 354 21.21 -18.25 27.80
N ASP A 355 21.99 -18.87 28.69
CA ASP A 355 22.51 -20.22 28.47
C ASP A 355 21.38 -21.27 28.30
N HIS A 356 20.28 -21.11 29.01
CA HIS A 356 19.08 -21.97 28.81
C HIS A 356 18.50 -21.82 27.39
N TRP A 357 18.33 -20.59 26.89
CA TRP A 357 17.81 -20.35 25.54
C TRP A 357 18.77 -20.85 24.44
N ILE A 358 20.08 -20.72 24.66
CA ILE A 358 21.11 -21.31 23.79
C ILE A 358 21.01 -22.84 23.74
N ALA A 359 20.81 -23.48 24.88
CA ALA A 359 20.62 -24.93 24.95
C ALA A 359 19.35 -25.37 24.21
N ARG A 360 18.25 -24.66 24.42
CA ARG A 360 16.96 -24.91 23.72
C ARG A 360 17.10 -24.75 22.21
N ALA A 361 17.78 -23.71 21.73
CA ALA A 361 18.02 -23.52 20.29
C ALA A 361 18.82 -24.69 19.66
N ARG A 362 19.80 -25.25 20.39
CA ARG A 362 20.54 -26.44 19.94
C ARG A 362 19.71 -27.71 19.96
N GLU A 363 18.82 -27.85 20.94
CA GLU A 363 17.90 -28.97 21.03
C GLU A 363 16.88 -28.99 19.87
N THR A 364 16.30 -27.84 19.55
CA THR A 364 15.33 -27.71 18.44
C THR A 364 15.99 -27.73 17.07
N GLY A 365 17.28 -27.38 16.97
CA GLY A 365 17.99 -27.23 15.70
C GLY A 365 17.56 -26.02 14.87
N THR A 366 16.68 -25.18 15.41
CA THR A 366 16.19 -23.95 14.75
C THR A 366 16.15 -22.78 15.72
N LEU A 367 16.38 -21.57 15.23
CA LEU A 367 16.38 -20.33 16.00
C LEU A 367 15.80 -19.18 15.18
N GLY A 368 14.64 -18.66 15.55
CA GLY A 368 14.17 -17.36 15.11
C GLY A 368 15.07 -16.27 15.72
N PHE A 369 15.54 -15.34 14.88
CA PHE A 369 16.51 -14.31 15.28
C PHE A 369 16.15 -12.97 14.67
N ASP A 370 16.14 -11.92 15.50
CA ASP A 370 15.90 -10.54 15.10
C ASP A 370 16.66 -9.58 16.01
N THR A 371 17.08 -8.41 15.50
CA THR A 371 17.83 -7.39 16.25
C THR A 371 17.05 -6.11 16.40
N GLU A 372 17.09 -5.52 17.60
CA GLU A 372 16.56 -4.20 17.88
C GLU A 372 17.70 -3.19 17.96
N THR A 373 17.50 -2.06 17.28
CA THR A 373 18.56 -1.06 17.09
C THR A 373 18.07 0.37 17.27
N ASP A 374 19.01 1.31 17.39
CA ASP A 374 18.73 2.73 17.50
C ASP A 374 18.59 3.46 16.15
N SER A 375 18.79 2.77 15.02
CA SER A 375 18.78 3.36 13.68
C SER A 375 18.37 2.35 12.60
N LEU A 376 17.71 2.82 11.54
CA LEU A 376 17.43 2.00 10.34
C LEU A 376 18.64 1.83 9.42
N GLN A 377 19.76 2.51 9.67
CA GLN A 377 20.99 2.39 8.90
C GLN A 377 21.90 1.31 9.47
N ALA A 378 21.80 0.08 9.01
CA ALA A 378 22.54 -1.07 9.53
C ALA A 378 24.05 -0.84 9.70
N ALA A 379 24.67 -0.07 8.80
CA ALA A 379 26.12 0.23 8.85
C ALA A 379 26.52 1.10 10.07
N SER A 380 25.62 1.85 10.67
CA SER A 380 25.86 2.75 11.82
C SER A 380 24.99 2.45 13.04
N ALA A 381 23.98 1.59 12.89
CA ALA A 381 23.04 1.26 13.95
C ALA A 381 23.71 0.58 15.15
N ASN A 382 23.43 1.03 16.36
CA ASN A 382 23.87 0.35 17.56
C ASN A 382 22.83 -0.68 18.00
N LEU A 383 23.31 -1.83 18.46
CA LEU A 383 22.47 -2.89 18.96
C LEU A 383 21.89 -2.49 20.33
N VAL A 384 20.58 -2.49 20.45
CA VAL A 384 19.83 -2.19 21.68
C VAL A 384 19.41 -3.47 22.40
N GLY A 385 19.03 -4.48 21.66
CA GLY A 385 18.65 -5.80 22.14
C GLY A 385 18.50 -6.78 21.00
N LEU A 386 18.12 -8.01 21.30
CA LEU A 386 17.77 -9.01 20.29
C LEU A 386 16.66 -9.95 20.78
N SER A 387 15.93 -10.49 19.82
CA SER A 387 14.88 -11.48 20.07
C SER A 387 15.33 -12.87 19.63
N LEU A 388 15.00 -13.88 20.41
CA LEU A 388 15.24 -15.30 20.11
C LEU A 388 13.93 -16.07 20.24
N ALA A 389 13.65 -16.96 19.28
CA ALA A 389 12.49 -17.84 19.32
C ALA A 389 12.91 -19.25 18.92
N VAL A 390 12.48 -20.27 19.67
CA VAL A 390 12.82 -21.68 19.43
C VAL A 390 11.63 -22.51 18.99
N ALA A 391 10.42 -22.01 19.24
CA ALA A 391 9.17 -22.60 18.79
C ALA A 391 8.05 -21.55 18.83
N PRO A 392 6.87 -21.77 18.18
CA PRO A 392 5.70 -20.93 18.35
C PRO A 392 5.30 -20.80 19.82
N GLY A 393 5.23 -19.57 20.34
CA GLY A 393 4.94 -19.29 21.76
C GLY A 393 6.14 -19.43 22.72
N GLU A 394 7.32 -19.86 22.24
CA GLU A 394 8.55 -19.93 23.03
C GLU A 394 9.56 -18.91 22.50
N ALA A 395 9.56 -17.70 23.06
CA ALA A 395 10.45 -16.63 22.66
C ALA A 395 10.95 -15.81 23.85
N CYS A 396 12.07 -15.13 23.66
CA CYS A 396 12.61 -14.22 24.64
C CYS A 396 13.22 -12.97 23.98
N TYR A 397 13.32 -11.92 24.77
CA TYR A 397 14.04 -10.71 24.45
C TYR A 397 15.26 -10.54 25.37
N VAL A 398 16.40 -10.18 24.80
CA VAL A 398 17.66 -9.96 25.53
C VAL A 398 18.04 -8.48 25.39
N PRO A 399 17.79 -7.64 26.42
CA PRO A 399 18.13 -6.22 26.39
C PRO A 399 19.62 -5.99 26.64
N PHE A 400 20.22 -5.01 25.93
CA PHE A 400 21.64 -4.64 26.08
C PHE A 400 21.86 -3.16 26.39
N ALA A 401 21.14 -2.28 25.70
CA ALA A 401 21.43 -0.86 25.69
C ALA A 401 20.18 0.02 25.87
N HIS A 402 19.17 -0.48 26.57
CA HIS A 402 18.05 0.34 26.98
C HIS A 402 18.48 1.35 28.01
N GLY A 403 18.10 2.61 27.81
CA GLY A 403 18.28 3.70 28.77
C GLY A 403 16.93 4.29 29.13
N GLY A 404 16.77 4.86 30.31
CA GLY A 404 15.55 5.60 30.64
C GLY A 404 15.40 6.84 29.74
N THR A 405 14.18 7.29 29.54
CA THR A 405 13.83 8.53 28.81
C THR A 405 14.31 9.80 29.54
N ASP A 406 14.74 9.67 30.79
CA ASP A 406 15.17 10.75 31.64
C ASP A 406 16.55 10.40 32.30
N MET A 407 17.38 11.41 32.51
CA MET A 407 18.68 11.28 33.15
C MET A 407 18.56 10.75 34.59
N PHE A 408 17.41 10.79 35.20
CA PHE A 408 17.09 10.31 36.55
C PHE A 408 16.32 9.00 36.60
N ALA A 409 15.94 8.43 35.44
CA ALA A 409 15.25 7.13 35.38
C ALA A 409 16.21 5.99 35.75
N GLU A 410 15.76 5.05 36.57
CA GLU A 410 16.52 3.83 36.86
C GLU A 410 16.68 3.03 35.55
N LYS A 411 17.94 2.71 35.21
CA LYS A 411 18.21 1.86 34.04
C LYS A 411 17.68 0.47 34.29
N PRO A 412 17.01 -0.14 33.29
CA PRO A 412 16.55 -1.52 33.41
C PRO A 412 17.73 -2.46 33.63
N VAL A 413 17.48 -3.58 34.32
CA VAL A 413 18.48 -4.64 34.51
C VAL A 413 18.68 -5.29 33.11
N GLN A 414 19.95 -5.39 32.70
CA GLN A 414 20.35 -5.89 31.39
C GLN A 414 21.63 -6.72 31.49
N ILE A 415 21.81 -7.65 30.55
CA ILE A 415 23.08 -8.39 30.44
C ILE A 415 24.11 -7.47 29.78
N PRO A 416 25.36 -7.43 30.25
CA PRO A 416 26.44 -6.76 29.52
C PRO A 416 26.55 -7.33 28.11
N MET A 417 26.40 -6.48 27.09
CA MET A 417 26.29 -6.87 25.68
C MET A 417 27.44 -7.80 25.23
N GLU A 418 28.70 -7.49 25.58
CA GLU A 418 29.83 -8.33 25.21
C GLU A 418 29.78 -9.72 25.86
N ALA A 419 29.29 -9.83 27.09
CA ALA A 419 29.12 -11.14 27.74
C ALA A 419 28.04 -11.99 27.05
N ALA A 420 26.92 -11.35 26.64
CA ALA A 420 25.87 -12.03 25.88
C ALA A 420 26.34 -12.44 24.49
N LEU A 421 27.01 -11.53 23.76
CA LEU A 421 27.52 -11.82 22.41
C LEU A 421 28.58 -12.92 22.44
N ALA A 422 29.45 -12.97 23.45
CA ALA A 422 30.43 -14.05 23.62
C ALA A 422 29.76 -15.44 23.71
N LYS A 423 28.56 -15.51 24.31
CA LYS A 423 27.77 -16.73 24.39
C LYS A 423 27.01 -17.04 23.08
N LEU A 424 26.51 -16.00 22.40
CA LEU A 424 25.71 -16.13 21.19
C LEU A 424 26.55 -16.40 19.93
N ARG A 425 27.78 -15.91 19.83
CA ARG A 425 28.67 -16.13 18.67
C ARG A 425 28.78 -17.61 18.29
N PRO A 426 29.07 -18.56 19.21
CA PRO A 426 29.12 -19.99 18.85
C PRO A 426 27.79 -20.57 18.40
N LEU A 427 26.65 -20.07 18.92
CA LEU A 427 25.32 -20.51 18.50
C LEU A 427 24.97 -19.99 17.11
N LEU A 428 25.22 -18.70 16.86
CA LEU A 428 24.84 -18.05 15.60
C LEU A 428 25.68 -18.56 14.40
N SER A 429 26.87 -19.10 14.65
CA SER A 429 27.69 -19.77 13.64
C SER A 429 27.60 -21.30 13.68
N ASP A 430 26.78 -21.90 14.54
CA ASP A 430 26.62 -23.34 14.67
C ASP A 430 25.93 -23.94 13.43
N PRO A 431 26.57 -24.83 12.65
CA PRO A 431 25.98 -25.40 11.44
C PRO A 431 24.80 -26.36 11.73
N SER A 432 24.65 -26.82 12.97
CA SER A 432 23.54 -27.70 13.37
C SER A 432 22.28 -26.94 13.74
N VAL A 433 22.33 -25.61 13.85
CA VAL A 433 21.19 -24.74 14.18
C VAL A 433 20.90 -23.83 13.00
N LEU A 434 19.74 -23.98 12.38
CA LEU A 434 19.26 -23.07 11.35
C LEU A 434 18.74 -21.78 11.99
N LYS A 435 19.29 -20.62 11.58
CA LYS A 435 18.77 -19.30 11.98
C LYS A 435 17.74 -18.85 10.97
N ILE A 436 16.57 -18.39 11.44
CA ILE A 436 15.46 -17.93 10.64
C ILE A 436 15.18 -16.49 11.02
N GLY A 437 15.18 -15.59 10.05
CA GLY A 437 14.87 -14.17 10.27
C GLY A 437 14.09 -13.56 9.13
N GLN A 438 13.65 -12.32 9.32
CA GLN A 438 12.91 -11.53 8.35
C GLN A 438 13.76 -10.35 7.91
N ASN A 439 14.13 -10.25 6.61
CA ASN A 439 15.09 -9.27 6.12
C ASN A 439 16.45 -9.36 6.84
N LEU A 440 16.89 -10.58 7.06
CA LEU A 440 18.04 -10.94 7.89
C LEU A 440 19.36 -10.26 7.44
N LYS A 441 19.40 -9.77 6.21
CA LYS A 441 20.52 -8.96 5.70
C LYS A 441 20.79 -7.74 6.59
N TYR A 442 19.74 -7.11 7.13
CA TYR A 442 19.89 -6.00 8.06
C TYR A 442 20.58 -6.45 9.34
N ASP A 443 20.06 -7.50 9.98
CA ASP A 443 20.57 -8.04 11.24
C ASP A 443 22.01 -8.54 11.10
N MET A 444 22.31 -9.27 10.03
CA MET A 444 23.67 -9.72 9.73
C MET A 444 24.64 -8.53 9.62
N SER A 445 24.21 -7.43 9.00
CA SER A 445 25.04 -6.23 8.86
C SER A 445 25.26 -5.52 10.20
N VAL A 446 24.26 -5.52 11.08
CA VAL A 446 24.37 -4.96 12.45
C VAL A 446 25.32 -5.80 13.29
N VAL A 447 25.09 -7.12 13.38
CA VAL A 447 25.88 -7.98 14.27
C VAL A 447 27.32 -8.22 13.76
N ALA A 448 27.58 -8.09 12.46
CA ALA A 448 28.92 -8.16 11.89
C ALA A 448 29.86 -7.09 12.49
N ARG A 449 29.34 -5.94 12.92
CA ARG A 449 30.11 -4.90 13.59
C ARG A 449 30.62 -5.31 14.99
N TYR A 450 30.04 -6.40 15.52
CA TYR A 450 30.39 -6.99 16.80
C TYR A 450 31.08 -8.36 16.62
N ASP A 451 31.67 -8.62 15.45
CA ASP A 451 32.35 -9.88 15.11
C ASP A 451 31.47 -11.13 15.25
N VAL A 452 30.15 -10.98 14.95
CA VAL A 452 29.18 -12.07 14.95
C VAL A 452 28.83 -12.44 13.51
N GLN A 453 28.89 -13.74 13.17
CA GLN A 453 28.45 -14.30 11.90
C GLN A 453 27.21 -15.17 12.12
N ILE A 454 26.27 -15.04 11.19
CA ILE A 454 25.02 -15.85 11.20
C ILE A 454 25.10 -16.84 10.03
N THR A 455 25.18 -18.14 10.34
CA THR A 455 25.23 -19.23 9.36
C THR A 455 24.95 -20.59 10.02
N PRO A 456 24.20 -21.55 9.38
CA PRO A 456 23.33 -21.34 8.20
C PRO A 456 22.10 -20.49 8.54
N TYR A 457 21.46 -19.93 7.53
CA TYR A 457 20.27 -19.12 7.73
C TYR A 457 19.26 -19.23 6.59
N ASP A 458 17.99 -18.97 6.92
CA ASP A 458 16.90 -18.72 6.00
C ASP A 458 16.30 -17.33 6.26
N ASP A 459 15.91 -16.64 5.20
CA ASP A 459 15.28 -15.31 5.26
C ASP A 459 13.85 -15.41 4.73
N THR A 460 12.87 -15.20 5.61
CA THR A 460 11.45 -15.32 5.28
C THR A 460 10.98 -14.28 4.27
N MET A 461 11.59 -13.07 4.24
CA MET A 461 11.31 -12.07 3.21
C MET A 461 11.79 -12.55 1.83
N VAL A 462 13.01 -13.07 1.74
CA VAL A 462 13.58 -13.58 0.49
C VAL A 462 12.83 -14.81 0.00
N MET A 463 12.47 -15.72 0.92
CA MET A 463 11.65 -16.91 0.60
C MET A 463 10.28 -16.50 0.07
N SER A 464 9.60 -15.58 0.73
CA SER A 464 8.32 -15.05 0.27
C SER A 464 8.45 -14.36 -1.09
N PHE A 465 9.50 -13.56 -1.27
CA PHE A 465 9.76 -12.93 -2.56
C PHE A 465 10.01 -13.96 -3.68
N ALA A 466 10.75 -15.03 -3.39
CA ALA A 466 11.03 -16.08 -4.36
C ALA A 466 9.77 -16.89 -4.74
N LEU A 467 8.87 -17.12 -3.77
CA LEU A 467 7.64 -17.89 -3.98
C LEU A 467 6.51 -17.06 -4.60
N ASP A 468 6.36 -15.82 -4.17
CA ASP A 468 5.20 -14.97 -4.45
C ASP A 468 5.56 -13.56 -4.94
N ALA A 469 6.67 -13.43 -5.67
CA ALA A 469 7.11 -12.15 -6.23
C ALA A 469 5.97 -11.41 -6.93
N GLY A 470 5.65 -10.19 -6.45
CA GLY A 470 4.63 -9.34 -7.04
C GLY A 470 3.18 -9.61 -6.62
N ARG A 471 2.92 -10.59 -5.75
CA ARG A 471 1.56 -10.89 -5.24
C ARG A 471 1.20 -10.10 -4.00
N GLN A 472 2.16 -9.87 -3.11
CA GLN A 472 1.95 -9.21 -1.82
C GLN A 472 3.21 -8.45 -1.39
N ALA A 473 3.07 -7.58 -0.39
CA ALA A 473 4.22 -7.06 0.32
C ALA A 473 4.89 -8.19 1.12
N HIS A 474 6.23 -8.17 1.17
CA HIS A 474 7.01 -9.22 1.83
C HIS A 474 7.49 -8.79 3.23
N GLY A 475 6.86 -7.75 3.80
CA GLY A 475 7.10 -7.30 5.17
C GLY A 475 6.54 -8.28 6.21
N MET A 476 7.08 -8.25 7.43
CA MET A 476 6.70 -9.16 8.51
C MET A 476 5.20 -9.07 8.84
N ASP A 477 4.65 -7.86 8.94
CA ASP A 477 3.24 -7.63 9.26
C ASP A 477 2.31 -8.30 8.25
N GLU A 478 2.61 -8.13 6.94
CA GLU A 478 1.82 -8.71 5.87
C GLU A 478 1.92 -10.23 5.84
N LEU A 479 3.13 -10.78 5.99
CA LEU A 479 3.35 -12.23 6.01
C LEU A 479 2.69 -12.87 7.23
N SER A 480 2.80 -12.25 8.41
CA SER A 480 2.16 -12.70 9.64
C SER A 480 0.64 -12.72 9.50
N LYS A 481 0.06 -11.65 8.97
CA LYS A 481 -1.39 -11.55 8.74
C LYS A 481 -1.87 -12.58 7.71
N THR A 482 -1.16 -12.71 6.59
CA THR A 482 -1.55 -13.59 5.48
C THR A 482 -1.41 -15.06 5.81
N HIS A 483 -0.29 -15.46 6.44
CA HIS A 483 0.02 -16.87 6.66
C HIS A 483 -0.37 -17.39 8.05
N LEU A 484 -0.41 -16.51 9.05
CA LEU A 484 -0.67 -16.88 10.44
C LEU A 484 -1.98 -16.29 10.98
N GLY A 485 -2.62 -15.34 10.28
CA GLY A 485 -3.77 -14.59 10.79
C GLY A 485 -3.45 -13.79 12.07
N HIS A 486 -2.16 -13.42 12.25
CA HIS A 486 -1.67 -12.73 13.42
C HIS A 486 -1.31 -11.28 13.08
N GLU A 487 -1.78 -10.33 13.89
CA GLU A 487 -1.39 -8.92 13.80
C GLU A 487 -0.21 -8.64 14.72
N CYS A 488 0.91 -8.17 14.15
CA CYS A 488 2.11 -7.83 14.90
C CYS A 488 1.88 -6.55 15.73
N ILE A 489 2.62 -6.42 16.83
CA ILE A 489 2.67 -5.18 17.62
C ILE A 489 3.39 -4.12 16.80
N SER A 490 2.70 -3.02 16.46
CA SER A 490 3.29 -1.99 15.63
C SER A 490 4.35 -1.17 16.40
N TYR A 491 5.41 -0.76 15.71
CA TYR A 491 6.43 0.14 16.29
C TYR A 491 5.80 1.40 16.92
N LYS A 492 4.81 1.99 16.27
CA LYS A 492 4.09 3.18 16.75
C LYS A 492 3.33 2.95 18.05
N SER A 493 2.81 1.73 18.27
CA SER A 493 2.10 1.41 19.52
C SER A 493 3.02 1.33 20.73
N VAL A 494 4.32 1.02 20.50
CA VAL A 494 5.34 0.92 21.56
C VAL A 494 6.03 2.25 21.79
N THR A 495 6.41 2.96 20.73
CA THR A 495 7.21 4.19 20.83
C THR A 495 6.38 5.47 20.82
N GLY A 496 5.08 5.39 20.57
CA GLY A 496 4.23 6.58 20.41
C GLY A 496 4.38 7.24 19.04
N THR A 497 3.75 8.40 18.87
CA THR A 497 3.74 9.14 17.60
C THR A 497 3.96 10.63 17.81
N GLY A 498 4.43 11.32 16.76
CA GLY A 498 4.58 12.78 16.76
C GLY A 498 5.69 13.29 17.70
N LYS A 499 5.43 14.43 18.37
CA LYS A 499 6.45 15.09 19.22
C LYS A 499 6.77 14.34 20.52
N SER A 500 5.93 13.41 20.93
CA SER A 500 6.11 12.55 22.11
C SER A 500 6.67 11.17 21.76
N GLN A 501 7.02 10.93 20.51
CA GLN A 501 7.64 9.66 20.11
C GLN A 501 9.02 9.53 20.76
N ILE A 502 9.23 8.40 21.42
CA ILE A 502 10.52 8.02 22.03
C ILE A 502 11.28 7.09 21.09
N GLY A 503 12.60 7.03 21.22
CA GLY A 503 13.43 6.03 20.54
C GLY A 503 13.20 4.64 21.15
N PHE A 504 13.48 3.58 20.38
CA PHE A 504 13.31 2.20 20.87
C PHE A 504 14.21 1.87 22.07
N ALA A 505 15.33 2.54 22.18
CA ALA A 505 16.26 2.38 23.29
C ALA A 505 15.84 3.09 24.61
N ALA A 506 14.74 3.86 24.58
CA ALA A 506 14.27 4.67 25.69
C ALA A 506 13.41 3.90 26.69
#